data_238cf70973c9fa5c427365f87bb4e2ae
#
_entry.id   238cf70973c9fa5c427365f87bb4e2ae
#
_cell.length_a   1.000
_cell.length_b   1.000
_cell.length_c   1.000
_cell.angle_alpha   90.00
_cell.angle_beta   90.00
_cell.angle_gamma   90.00
#
_symmetry.space_group_name_H-M   'P 1'
#
loop_
_entity.id
_entity.type
_entity.pdbx_description
1 polymer ?
#
loop_
_entity_poly.entity_id
_entity_poly.type
_entity_poly.pdbx_seq_one_letter_code
_entity_poly.pdbx_strand_id
1 'polypeptide(L)'
;GIAVTPDGKEFLGYARQVMEQFELLDARYISKSDVKKKFSVSMQHYTFAVNAFVELVRQYGMDEYEFAVHETKTHEVIEDVRNGKSEIGILYLNDFNRKVLEKIFAESAIEFHPLLECNVYVYMSNTHPLAKKESISLEELKDYPCLSFDQGEYNSFYYAEEVLSTCLLYTSDAADE
;
A
#
# COMPACT_ATOMS: atom_id res chain seq x y z
N GLY A 1 1.48 -16.81 23.59
CA GLY A 1 0.62 -16.89 22.41
C GLY A 1 1.25 -17.79 21.35
N ILE A 2 0.46 -18.36 20.45
CA ILE A 2 0.96 -19.14 19.31
C ILE A 2 1.06 -18.16 18.13
N ALA A 3 2.23 -18.10 17.49
CA ALA A 3 2.45 -17.31 16.27
C ALA A 3 2.72 -18.25 15.11
N VAL A 4 2.21 -17.89 13.92
CA VAL A 4 2.46 -18.63 12.69
C VAL A 4 3.87 -18.30 12.20
N THR A 5 4.64 -19.31 11.81
CA THR A 5 5.99 -19.13 11.23
C THR A 5 5.92 -18.44 9.86
N PRO A 6 7.01 -17.85 9.34
CA PRO A 6 7.04 -17.29 7.97
C PRO A 6 6.58 -18.30 6.91
N ASP A 7 7.11 -19.52 6.92
CA ASP A 7 6.72 -20.60 6.00
C ASP A 7 5.24 -20.96 6.17
N GLY A 8 4.74 -20.92 7.43
CA GLY A 8 3.32 -21.14 7.71
C GLY A 8 2.42 -20.05 7.14
N LYS A 9 2.85 -18.81 7.13
CA LYS A 9 2.11 -17.70 6.51
C LYS A 9 2.07 -17.88 4.99
N GLU A 10 3.18 -18.25 4.38
CA GLU A 10 3.28 -18.53 2.94
C GLU A 10 2.36 -19.70 2.55
N PHE A 11 2.44 -20.83 3.27
CA PHE A 11 1.55 -21.96 3.08
C PHE A 11 0.07 -21.56 3.17
N LEU A 12 -0.32 -20.78 4.18
CA LEU A 12 -1.68 -20.30 4.35
C LEU A 12 -2.13 -19.38 3.21
N GLY A 13 -1.21 -18.63 2.57
CA GLY A 13 -1.48 -17.85 1.37
C GLY A 13 -1.92 -18.74 0.21
N TYR A 14 -1.12 -19.75 -0.12
CA TYR A 14 -1.46 -20.72 -1.17
C TYR A 14 -2.70 -21.55 -0.83
N ALA A 15 -2.84 -21.98 0.43
CA ALA A 15 -4.01 -22.73 0.87
C ALA A 15 -5.30 -21.93 0.70
N ARG A 16 -5.26 -20.63 0.96
CA ARG A 16 -6.39 -19.72 0.77
C ARG A 16 -6.81 -19.64 -0.69
N GLN A 17 -5.85 -19.46 -1.61
CA GLN A 17 -6.11 -19.47 -3.06
C GLN A 17 -6.76 -20.78 -3.54
N VAL A 18 -6.27 -21.91 -3.06
CA VAL A 18 -6.85 -23.24 -3.39
C VAL A 18 -8.27 -23.36 -2.88
N MET A 19 -8.53 -22.92 -1.64
CA MET A 19 -9.88 -22.94 -1.05
C MET A 19 -10.86 -22.05 -1.83
N GLU A 20 -10.45 -20.86 -2.23
CA GLU A 20 -11.28 -19.96 -3.05
C GLU A 20 -11.65 -20.59 -4.40
N GLN A 21 -10.68 -21.24 -5.07
CA GLN A 21 -10.96 -21.96 -6.32
C GLN A 21 -11.90 -23.16 -6.07
N PHE A 22 -11.73 -23.86 -4.96
CA PHE A 22 -12.61 -24.96 -4.58
C PHE A 22 -14.04 -24.47 -4.30
N GLU A 23 -14.20 -23.37 -3.56
CA GLU A 23 -15.52 -22.74 -3.30
C GLU A 23 -16.22 -22.34 -4.60
N LEU A 24 -15.49 -21.80 -5.59
CA LEU A 24 -16.04 -21.46 -6.90
C LEU A 24 -16.50 -22.70 -7.67
N LEU A 25 -15.74 -23.81 -7.60
CA LEU A 25 -16.13 -25.09 -8.22
C LEU A 25 -17.37 -25.68 -7.53
N ASP A 26 -17.38 -25.70 -6.19
CA ASP A 26 -18.50 -26.19 -5.40
C ASP A 26 -19.77 -25.43 -5.71
N ALA A 27 -19.68 -24.08 -5.68
CA ALA A 27 -20.80 -23.20 -6.00
C ALA A 27 -21.36 -23.45 -7.40
N ARG A 28 -20.49 -23.61 -8.39
CA ARG A 28 -20.89 -23.75 -9.79
C ARG A 28 -21.48 -25.12 -10.13
N TYR A 29 -20.91 -26.19 -9.56
CA TYR A 29 -21.22 -27.54 -9.99
C TYR A 29 -21.93 -28.41 -8.94
N ILE A 30 -21.76 -28.12 -7.65
CA ILE A 30 -22.31 -28.94 -6.54
C ILE A 30 -23.48 -28.21 -5.88
N SER A 31 -23.22 -27.09 -5.23
CA SER A 31 -24.24 -26.38 -4.45
C SER A 31 -25.12 -25.47 -5.29
N LYS A 32 -24.70 -25.13 -6.51
CA LYS A 32 -25.36 -24.16 -7.40
C LYS A 32 -25.75 -22.86 -6.70
N SER A 33 -24.93 -22.44 -5.76
CA SER A 33 -25.10 -21.18 -5.04
C SER A 33 -24.39 -20.03 -5.79
N ASP A 34 -24.97 -18.84 -5.71
CA ASP A 34 -24.35 -17.62 -6.24
C ASP A 34 -23.21 -17.17 -5.32
N VAL A 35 -22.05 -17.85 -5.41
CA VAL A 35 -20.84 -17.38 -4.72
C VAL A 35 -20.24 -16.23 -5.51
N LYS A 36 -20.17 -15.07 -4.89
CA LYS A 36 -19.56 -13.88 -5.48
C LYS A 36 -18.07 -14.03 -5.57
N LYS A 37 -17.49 -13.55 -6.67
CA LYS A 37 -16.05 -13.42 -6.82
C LYS A 37 -15.55 -12.32 -5.88
N LYS A 38 -14.53 -12.60 -5.11
CA LYS A 38 -13.88 -11.57 -4.27
C LYS A 38 -12.93 -10.74 -5.12
N PHE A 39 -12.91 -9.44 -4.88
CA PHE A 39 -11.93 -8.52 -5.43
C PHE A 39 -11.57 -7.50 -4.36
N SER A 40 -10.32 -7.51 -3.94
CA SER A 40 -9.84 -6.66 -2.87
C SER A 40 -8.57 -5.90 -3.28
N VAL A 41 -8.47 -4.69 -2.75
CA VAL A 41 -7.33 -3.80 -2.96
C VAL A 41 -6.79 -3.36 -1.60
N SER A 42 -5.49 -3.52 -1.38
CA SER A 42 -4.79 -2.97 -0.22
C SER A 42 -4.01 -1.72 -0.62
N MET A 43 -4.12 -0.65 0.16
CA MET A 43 -3.46 0.62 -0.12
C MET A 43 -3.27 1.43 1.16
N GLN A 44 -2.47 2.49 1.09
CA GLN A 44 -2.49 3.56 2.08
C GLN A 44 -3.62 4.58 1.78
N HIS A 45 -3.58 5.76 2.41
CA HIS A 45 -4.59 6.82 2.27
C HIS A 45 -4.55 7.54 0.91
N TYR A 46 -4.89 6.83 -0.17
CA TYR A 46 -4.91 7.41 -1.52
C TYR A 46 -6.32 7.74 -1.97
N THR A 47 -6.73 8.98 -1.84
CA THR A 47 -8.06 9.44 -2.25
C THR A 47 -8.36 9.14 -3.72
N PHE A 48 -7.36 9.24 -4.62
CA PHE A 48 -7.54 8.92 -6.02
C PHE A 48 -7.87 7.43 -6.24
N ALA A 49 -7.22 6.55 -5.47
CA ALA A 49 -7.42 5.11 -5.57
C ALA A 49 -8.80 4.70 -5.00
N VAL A 50 -9.21 5.31 -3.89
CA VAL A 50 -10.56 5.12 -3.34
C VAL A 50 -11.63 5.55 -4.34
N ASN A 51 -11.46 6.71 -4.99
CA ASN A 51 -12.39 7.17 -6.01
C ASN A 51 -12.46 6.22 -7.22
N ALA A 52 -11.30 5.75 -7.70
CA ALA A 52 -11.25 4.78 -8.79
C ALA A 52 -11.93 3.45 -8.41
N PHE A 53 -11.74 2.99 -7.17
CA PHE A 53 -12.39 1.79 -6.66
C PHE A 53 -13.92 1.94 -6.58
N VAL A 54 -14.41 3.08 -6.13
CA VAL A 54 -15.85 3.38 -6.11
C VAL A 54 -16.45 3.35 -7.53
N GLU A 55 -15.74 3.93 -8.51
CA GLU A 55 -16.19 3.87 -9.90
C GLU A 55 -16.18 2.43 -10.47
N LEU A 56 -15.18 1.63 -10.09
CA LEU A 56 -15.11 0.22 -10.44
C LEU A 56 -16.34 -0.53 -9.91
N VAL A 57 -16.68 -0.34 -8.63
CA VAL A 57 -17.87 -0.96 -8.01
C VAL A 57 -19.16 -0.53 -8.71
N ARG A 58 -19.28 0.75 -9.09
CA ARG A 58 -20.43 1.25 -9.85
C ARG A 58 -20.55 0.62 -11.23
N GLN A 59 -19.42 0.40 -11.89
CA GLN A 59 -19.39 -0.16 -13.25
C GLN A 59 -19.77 -1.65 -13.28
N TYR A 60 -19.24 -2.44 -12.34
CA TYR A 60 -19.42 -3.89 -12.32
C TYR A 60 -20.60 -4.36 -11.46
N GLY A 61 -21.08 -3.51 -10.56
CA GLY A 61 -22.15 -3.87 -9.63
C GLY A 61 -21.71 -4.84 -8.54
N MET A 62 -22.62 -5.18 -7.66
CA MET A 62 -22.35 -6.04 -6.51
C MET A 62 -23.02 -7.43 -6.65
N ASP A 63 -23.54 -7.76 -7.80
CA ASP A 63 -24.27 -9.03 -7.99
C ASP A 63 -23.29 -10.21 -8.10
N GLU A 64 -22.25 -10.07 -8.92
CA GLU A 64 -21.24 -11.10 -9.15
C GLU A 64 -19.99 -10.97 -8.28
N TYR A 65 -19.75 -9.80 -7.68
CA TYR A 65 -18.53 -9.49 -6.95
C TYR A 65 -18.79 -9.06 -5.51
N GLU A 66 -17.89 -9.48 -4.63
CA GLU A 66 -17.70 -8.94 -3.30
C GLU A 66 -16.42 -8.08 -3.32
N PHE A 67 -16.59 -6.78 -3.16
CA PHE A 67 -15.49 -5.81 -3.21
C PHE A 67 -15.02 -5.43 -1.81
N ALA A 68 -13.69 -5.36 -1.61
CA ALA A 68 -13.09 -4.90 -0.36
C ALA A 68 -11.92 -3.93 -0.60
N VAL A 69 -11.81 -2.91 0.23
CA VAL A 69 -10.65 -2.02 0.32
C VAL A 69 -10.06 -2.16 1.70
N HIS A 70 -8.76 -2.44 1.75
CA HIS A 70 -7.98 -2.49 2.98
C HIS A 70 -7.04 -1.29 3.02
N GLU A 71 -7.34 -0.34 3.89
CA GLU A 71 -6.49 0.82 4.12
C GLU A 71 -5.51 0.48 5.23
N THR A 72 -4.22 0.36 4.89
CA THR A 72 -3.23 -0.20 5.80
C THR A 72 -1.82 0.35 5.50
N LYS A 73 -0.80 -0.15 6.18
CA LYS A 73 0.60 0.28 6.10
C LYS A 73 1.29 -0.34 4.90
N THR A 74 2.36 0.31 4.39
CA THR A 74 3.10 -0.14 3.20
C THR A 74 3.54 -1.61 3.29
N HIS A 75 4.11 -2.02 4.41
CA HIS A 75 4.50 -3.42 4.61
C HIS A 75 3.30 -4.37 4.56
N GLU A 76 2.20 -3.99 5.18
CA GLU A 76 0.99 -4.81 5.20
C GLU A 76 0.33 -4.90 3.83
N VAL A 77 0.41 -3.84 3.00
CA VAL A 77 -0.04 -3.89 1.60
C VAL A 77 0.71 -4.97 0.83
N ILE A 78 2.04 -5.05 0.99
CA ILE A 78 2.86 -6.08 0.35
C ILE A 78 2.47 -7.48 0.86
N GLU A 79 2.31 -7.64 2.17
CA GLU A 79 1.91 -8.92 2.77
C GLU A 79 0.48 -9.33 2.38
N ASP A 80 -0.43 -8.39 2.24
CA ASP A 80 -1.81 -8.66 1.80
C ASP A 80 -1.84 -9.23 0.37
N VAL A 81 -1.04 -8.65 -0.54
CA VAL A 81 -0.92 -9.17 -1.91
C VAL A 81 -0.18 -10.51 -1.92
N ARG A 82 0.96 -10.62 -1.24
CA ARG A 82 1.75 -11.85 -1.14
C ARG A 82 0.92 -13.02 -0.62
N ASN A 83 0.06 -12.78 0.36
CA ASN A 83 -0.75 -13.81 1.01
C ASN A 83 -2.12 -14.01 0.34
N GLY A 84 -2.40 -13.38 -0.80
CA GLY A 84 -3.67 -13.48 -1.51
C GLY A 84 -4.87 -12.94 -0.72
N LYS A 85 -4.66 -12.00 0.21
CA LYS A 85 -5.75 -11.28 0.88
C LYS A 85 -6.28 -10.15 0.00
N SER A 86 -5.42 -9.59 -0.84
CA SER A 86 -5.78 -8.60 -1.85
C SER A 86 -5.17 -8.96 -3.20
N GLU A 87 -5.94 -8.81 -4.28
CA GLU A 87 -5.49 -9.04 -5.65
C GLU A 87 -4.55 -7.93 -6.12
N ILE A 88 -4.72 -6.73 -5.59
CA ILE A 88 -3.94 -5.55 -5.96
C ILE A 88 -3.46 -4.82 -4.70
N GLY A 89 -2.19 -4.40 -4.73
CA GLY A 89 -1.61 -3.46 -3.79
C GLY A 89 -1.27 -2.14 -4.49
N ILE A 90 -1.60 -1.00 -3.89
CA ILE A 90 -1.20 0.32 -4.39
C ILE A 90 -0.17 0.90 -3.46
N LEU A 91 1.01 1.21 -3.99
CA LEU A 91 2.19 1.68 -3.25
C LEU A 91 2.83 2.89 -3.93
N TYR A 92 3.57 3.65 -3.13
CA TYR A 92 4.39 4.76 -3.61
C TYR A 92 5.86 4.35 -3.70
N LEU A 93 6.47 4.55 -4.88
CA LEU A 93 7.89 4.36 -5.11
C LEU A 93 8.56 5.69 -5.45
N ASN A 94 9.72 5.91 -4.87
CA ASN A 94 10.62 7.02 -5.19
C ASN A 94 12.05 6.49 -5.38
N ASP A 95 13.00 7.36 -5.72
CA ASP A 95 14.39 6.96 -5.97
C ASP A 95 15.07 6.35 -4.73
N PHE A 96 14.63 6.73 -3.53
CA PHE A 96 15.20 6.23 -2.28
C PHE A 96 14.73 4.81 -1.96
N ASN A 97 13.43 4.53 -2.05
CA ASN A 97 12.86 3.24 -1.62
C ASN A 97 12.80 2.19 -2.75
N ARG A 98 12.88 2.61 -4.00
CA ARG A 98 12.68 1.76 -5.19
C ARG A 98 13.48 0.45 -5.15
N LYS A 99 14.81 0.54 -4.97
CA LYS A 99 15.68 -0.64 -5.00
C LYS A 99 15.32 -1.67 -3.93
N VAL A 100 14.93 -1.21 -2.74
CA VAL A 100 14.58 -2.08 -1.62
C VAL A 100 13.23 -2.73 -1.87
N LEU A 101 12.24 -1.95 -2.29
CA LEU A 101 10.89 -2.47 -2.55
C LEU A 101 10.87 -3.41 -3.76
N GLU A 102 11.56 -3.09 -4.85
CA GLU A 102 11.68 -3.98 -6.02
C GLU A 102 12.33 -5.34 -5.66
N LYS A 103 13.32 -5.33 -4.75
CA LYS A 103 13.89 -6.59 -4.23
C LYS A 103 12.85 -7.39 -3.46
N ILE A 104 12.08 -6.74 -2.57
CA ILE A 104 11.01 -7.39 -1.80
C ILE A 104 9.95 -7.96 -2.74
N PHE A 105 9.55 -7.21 -3.79
CA PHE A 105 8.58 -7.70 -4.78
C PHE A 105 9.08 -8.94 -5.50
N ALA A 106 10.35 -8.93 -5.95
CA ALA A 106 10.94 -10.08 -6.62
C ALA A 106 11.01 -11.33 -5.71
N GLU A 107 11.38 -11.16 -4.43
CA GLU A 107 11.42 -12.24 -3.44
C GLU A 107 10.01 -12.76 -3.07
N SER A 108 8.99 -11.94 -3.27
CA SER A 108 7.58 -12.25 -2.97
C SER A 108 6.77 -12.65 -4.20
N ALA A 109 7.39 -12.80 -5.37
CA ALA A 109 6.73 -13.06 -6.65
C ALA A 109 5.62 -12.03 -6.99
N ILE A 110 5.81 -10.78 -6.58
CA ILE A 110 4.90 -9.66 -6.86
C ILE A 110 5.43 -8.90 -8.08
N GLU A 111 4.56 -8.62 -9.04
CA GLU A 111 4.87 -7.78 -10.19
C GLU A 111 4.43 -6.34 -9.94
N PHE A 112 5.33 -5.38 -10.18
CA PHE A 112 5.02 -3.95 -10.03
C PHE A 112 4.78 -3.31 -11.39
N HIS A 113 3.63 -2.65 -11.52
CA HIS A 113 3.24 -1.87 -12.70
C HIS A 113 3.11 -0.40 -12.34
N PRO A 114 3.88 0.52 -12.99
CA PRO A 114 3.70 1.96 -12.79
C PRO A 114 2.29 2.39 -13.18
N LEU A 115 1.60 3.07 -12.27
CA LEU A 115 0.24 3.57 -12.49
C LEU A 115 0.23 5.04 -12.92
N LEU A 116 0.94 5.88 -12.19
CA LEU A 116 1.07 7.31 -12.47
C LEU A 116 2.36 7.87 -11.83
N GLU A 117 2.84 8.97 -12.37
CA GLU A 117 3.91 9.76 -11.77
C GLU A 117 3.31 11.06 -11.22
N CYS A 118 3.74 11.47 -10.04
CA CYS A 118 3.26 12.68 -9.38
C CYS A 118 4.41 13.45 -8.74
N ASN A 119 4.23 14.75 -8.63
CA ASN A 119 5.11 15.60 -7.86
C ASN A 119 4.72 15.55 -6.38
N VAL A 120 5.70 15.79 -5.53
CA VAL A 120 5.48 15.93 -4.09
C VAL A 120 5.09 17.35 -3.75
N TYR A 121 4.05 17.52 -2.94
CA TYR A 121 3.55 18.80 -2.48
C TYR A 121 3.51 18.82 -0.96
N VAL A 122 3.71 20.02 -0.39
CA VAL A 122 3.55 20.22 1.05
C VAL A 122 2.08 20.49 1.36
N TYR A 123 1.52 19.69 2.24
CA TYR A 123 0.17 19.89 2.77
C TYR A 123 0.25 20.59 4.13
N MET A 124 -0.41 21.74 4.25
CA MET A 124 -0.41 22.54 5.48
C MET A 124 -1.70 23.36 5.63
N SER A 125 -1.95 23.84 6.85
CA SER A 125 -3.06 24.78 7.09
C SER A 125 -2.89 26.05 6.25
N ASN A 126 -4.00 26.63 5.77
CA ASN A 126 -4.00 27.92 5.08
C ASN A 126 -3.55 29.10 5.97
N THR A 127 -3.50 28.90 7.28
CA THR A 127 -2.97 29.88 8.26
C THR A 127 -1.48 29.70 8.55
N HIS A 128 -0.84 28.68 7.97
CA HIS A 128 0.59 28.42 8.16
C HIS A 128 1.43 29.57 7.59
N PRO A 129 2.55 29.99 8.25
CA PRO A 129 3.40 31.08 7.77
C PRO A 129 3.88 30.92 6.32
N LEU A 130 4.12 29.68 5.89
CA LEU A 130 4.58 29.36 4.54
C LEU A 130 3.44 29.18 3.52
N ALA A 131 2.17 29.18 3.92
CA ALA A 131 1.03 28.84 3.06
C ALA A 131 0.82 29.78 1.86
N LYS A 132 1.41 30.98 1.89
CA LYS A 132 1.30 31.96 0.79
C LYS A 132 2.45 31.87 -0.22
N LYS A 133 3.43 30.98 0.00
CA LYS A 133 4.56 30.81 -0.91
C LYS A 133 4.15 29.92 -2.09
N GLU A 134 4.62 30.28 -3.28
CA GLU A 134 4.42 29.47 -4.49
C GLU A 134 5.29 28.20 -4.50
N SER A 135 6.45 28.29 -3.85
CA SER A 135 7.36 27.15 -3.67
C SER A 135 8.00 27.21 -2.30
N ILE A 136 8.28 26.03 -1.74
CA ILE A 136 8.85 25.87 -0.40
C ILE A 136 10.02 24.89 -0.52
N SER A 137 11.19 25.28 -0.01
CA SER A 137 12.35 24.39 0.06
C SER A 137 12.26 23.48 1.29
N LEU A 138 12.96 22.32 1.23
CA LEU A 138 13.07 21.41 2.37
C LEU A 138 13.71 22.09 3.59
N GLU A 139 14.67 23.01 3.35
CA GLU A 139 15.34 23.76 4.41
C GLU A 139 14.34 24.63 5.21
N GLU A 140 13.39 25.25 4.53
CA GLU A 140 12.37 26.08 5.18
C GLU A 140 11.36 25.26 6.00
N LEU A 141 11.29 23.96 5.77
CA LEU A 141 10.41 23.05 6.51
C LEU A 141 11.05 22.50 7.79
N LYS A 142 12.37 22.59 7.94
CA LYS A 142 13.08 22.04 9.11
C LYS A 142 12.63 22.63 10.44
N ASP A 143 12.20 23.89 10.44
CA ASP A 143 11.77 24.60 11.66
C ASP A 143 10.34 24.24 12.08
N TYR A 144 9.65 23.41 11.29
CA TYR A 144 8.25 23.06 11.52
C TYR A 144 8.08 21.55 11.76
N PRO A 145 7.15 21.15 12.64
CA PRO A 145 6.87 19.73 12.85
C PRO A 145 6.29 19.11 11.57
N CYS A 146 6.87 17.97 11.18
CA CYS A 146 6.35 17.15 10.11
C CYS A 146 5.48 16.03 10.71
N LEU A 147 4.32 15.82 10.11
CA LEU A 147 3.45 14.67 10.44
C LEU A 147 3.68 13.58 9.40
N SER A 148 3.85 12.37 9.88
CA SER A 148 3.99 11.17 9.03
C SER A 148 3.06 10.07 9.54
N PHE A 149 2.72 9.13 8.66
CA PHE A 149 1.97 7.94 9.06
C PHE A 149 2.89 6.93 9.74
N ASP A 150 2.46 6.45 10.90
CA ASP A 150 3.18 5.40 11.64
C ASP A 150 3.14 4.07 10.88
N GLN A 151 4.31 3.56 10.50
CA GLN A 151 4.47 2.26 9.85
C GLN A 151 4.51 1.08 10.86
N GLY A 152 4.36 1.34 12.17
CA GLY A 152 4.32 0.33 13.22
C GLY A 152 5.65 -0.38 13.46
N GLU A 153 5.61 -1.69 13.70
CA GLU A 153 6.80 -2.50 13.99
C GLU A 153 7.80 -2.53 12.81
N TYR A 154 7.32 -2.33 11.60
CA TYR A 154 8.11 -2.24 10.37
C TYR A 154 8.42 -0.79 10.01
N ASN A 155 8.70 0.06 11.01
CA ASN A 155 9.00 1.47 10.81
C ASN A 155 10.40 1.65 10.19
N SER A 156 10.53 1.23 8.94
CA SER A 156 11.69 1.47 8.10
C SER A 156 11.41 2.67 7.20
N PHE A 157 12.40 3.54 7.02
CA PHE A 157 12.30 4.67 6.08
C PHE A 157 11.96 4.26 4.64
N TYR A 158 12.24 3.03 4.26
CA TYR A 158 11.87 2.48 2.95
C TYR A 158 10.35 2.26 2.79
N TYR A 159 9.62 2.16 3.89
CA TYR A 159 8.16 2.06 3.90
C TYR A 159 7.46 3.40 4.08
N ALA A 160 8.20 4.45 4.50
CA ALA A 160 7.66 5.79 4.62
C ALA A 160 7.42 6.40 3.23
N GLU A 161 6.28 7.04 3.06
CA GLU A 161 5.91 7.70 1.80
C GLU A 161 6.21 9.19 1.83
N GLU A 162 6.46 9.74 3.03
CA GLU A 162 6.78 11.15 3.22
C GLU A 162 8.25 11.42 2.87
N VAL A 163 8.46 12.20 1.83
CA VAL A 163 9.81 12.57 1.32
C VAL A 163 10.65 13.28 2.39
N LEU A 164 10.01 14.06 3.27
CA LEU A 164 10.71 14.76 4.36
C LEU A 164 11.39 13.81 5.34
N SER A 165 10.77 12.67 5.64
CA SER A 165 11.35 11.66 6.53
C SER A 165 12.66 11.09 5.99
N THR A 166 12.77 10.99 4.67
CA THR A 166 13.96 10.45 3.98
C THR A 166 15.03 11.52 3.74
N CYS A 167 14.65 12.75 3.41
CA CYS A 167 15.60 13.84 3.11
C CYS A 167 16.28 14.41 4.36
N LEU A 168 15.59 14.49 5.51
CA LEU A 168 16.17 15.04 6.73
C LEU A 168 17.24 14.13 7.36
N LEU A 169 17.18 12.84 7.10
CA LEU A 169 18.18 11.88 7.61
C LEU A 169 19.44 11.86 6.77
N TYR A 170 19.34 12.04 5.45
CA TYR A 170 20.53 12.08 4.57
C TYR A 170 21.40 13.31 4.81
N THR A 171 20.83 14.42 5.32
CA THR A 171 21.60 15.64 5.61
C THR A 171 22.30 15.62 6.98
N SER A 172 21.87 14.75 7.92
CA SER A 172 22.56 14.61 9.21
C SER A 172 23.78 13.72 9.14
N ASP A 173 23.77 12.66 8.33
CA ASP A 173 24.91 11.74 8.18
C ASP A 173 26.03 12.32 7.29
N ALA A 174 25.74 13.28 6.42
CA ALA A 174 26.73 13.93 5.56
C ALA A 174 27.49 15.09 6.26
N ALA A 175 27.14 15.44 7.48
CA ALA A 175 27.79 16.51 8.26
C ALA A 175 28.83 15.97 9.27
N ASP A 176 28.94 14.63 9.44
CA ASP A 176 29.83 13.97 10.39
C ASP A 176 30.99 13.19 9.70
N GLU A 177 31.23 13.42 8.39
CA GLU A 177 32.46 13.01 7.68
C GLU A 177 33.30 14.30 7.29
#